data_691c1523761d48b84b0a9a862dc21168
#
_entry.id   691c1523761d48b84b0a9a862dc21168
#
_cell.length_a   1.000
_cell.length_b   1.000
_cell.length_c   1.000
_cell.angle_alpha   90.00
_cell.angle_beta   90.00
_cell.angle_gamma   90.00
#
_symmetry.space_group_name_H-M   'P 1'
#
loop_
_entity.id
_entity.type
_entity.pdbx_description
1 polymer ?
#
loop_
_entity_poly.entity_id
_entity_poly.type
_entity_poly.pdbx_seq_one_letter_code
_entity_poly.pdbx_strand_id
1 'polypeptide(L)'
;MAAAKTLAVIFFILLTGAVACAQALTVFPVMIPLSRGQKATSLTITNKGTSETAVQIRAYGWSQKDGDGDIQLTATNLVALSPPIARIAPGASQVVRLILRQTPEKREATYRILIDQIPPPAEPGVVHIVLRMSIPIFAQPEVRSFADVQFHLERKDGQIDLVAINAGNLHELIRDIVLTTSDGRKLKAESSASPYILAGATRRWHIAAQDSLPLSSETLQLTAHANSGAIEEQVRFVQAQ
;
A
#
# COMPACT_ATOMS: atom_id res chain seq x y z
N MET A 1 61.31 -0.76 6.17
CA MET A 1 60.53 0.52 6.03
C MET A 1 59.69 0.60 4.76
N ALA A 2 60.04 -0.04 3.65
CA ALA A 2 59.25 -0.03 2.40
C ALA A 2 57.89 -0.77 2.49
N ALA A 3 57.88 -1.97 3.13
CA ALA A 3 56.66 -2.78 3.25
C ALA A 3 55.53 -2.11 4.08
N ALA A 4 55.89 -1.33 5.12
CA ALA A 4 54.92 -0.60 5.95
C ALA A 4 54.27 0.57 5.21
N LYS A 5 55.00 1.23 4.30
CA LYS A 5 54.46 2.32 3.45
C LYS A 5 53.51 1.80 2.39
N THR A 6 53.78 0.64 1.81
CA THR A 6 52.93 -0.01 0.82
C THR A 6 51.58 -0.48 1.44
N LEU A 7 51.61 -1.01 2.66
CA LEU A 7 50.40 -1.43 3.37
C LEU A 7 49.51 -0.24 3.74
N ALA A 8 50.09 0.91 4.13
CA ALA A 8 49.36 2.12 4.46
C ALA A 8 48.67 2.74 3.22
N VAL A 9 49.27 2.67 2.03
CA VAL A 9 48.70 3.16 0.78
C VAL A 9 47.53 2.27 0.33
N ILE A 10 47.64 0.94 0.46
CA ILE A 10 46.55 0.02 0.14
C ILE A 10 45.38 0.19 1.10
N PHE A 11 45.61 0.44 2.38
CA PHE A 11 44.55 0.70 3.37
C PHE A 11 43.83 2.02 3.09
N PHE A 12 44.52 3.06 2.59
CA PHE A 12 43.92 4.34 2.26
C PHE A 12 43.05 4.31 0.99
N ILE A 13 43.39 3.44 0.02
CA ILE A 13 42.61 3.26 -1.22
C ILE A 13 41.29 2.49 -0.94
N LEU A 14 41.25 1.61 0.05
CA LEU A 14 40.05 0.88 0.46
C LEU A 14 39.01 1.73 1.20
N LEU A 15 39.37 2.95 1.67
CA LEU A 15 38.46 3.85 2.37
C LEU A 15 37.69 4.81 1.44
N THR A 16 37.97 4.85 0.15
CA THR A 16 37.15 5.60 -0.82
C THR A 16 35.89 4.78 -1.16
N GLY A 17 35.06 4.51 -0.17
CA GLY A 17 33.71 3.98 -0.37
C GLY A 17 32.95 4.93 -1.28
N ALA A 18 32.59 4.49 -2.48
CA ALA A 18 31.69 5.24 -3.35
C ALA A 18 30.42 5.54 -2.56
N VAL A 19 30.17 6.82 -2.27
CA VAL A 19 28.91 7.27 -1.70
C VAL A 19 27.86 6.99 -2.79
N ALA A 20 27.14 5.88 -2.66
CA ALA A 20 26.00 5.59 -3.52
C ALA A 20 24.97 6.72 -3.25
N CYS A 21 24.91 7.66 -4.16
CA CYS A 21 23.94 8.75 -4.14
C CYS A 21 22.58 8.18 -4.51
N ALA A 22 21.90 7.55 -3.54
CA ALA A 22 20.52 7.15 -3.71
C ALA A 22 19.67 8.41 -3.77
N GLN A 23 19.04 8.66 -4.90
CA GLN A 23 18.05 9.70 -5.06
C GLN A 23 16.84 9.34 -4.19
N ALA A 24 16.71 9.95 -3.02
CA ALA A 24 15.69 9.62 -2.06
C ALA A 24 14.63 10.72 -2.03
N LEU A 25 13.48 10.48 -2.67
CA LEU A 25 12.26 11.25 -2.41
C LEU A 25 11.56 10.67 -1.19
N THR A 26 11.14 11.52 -0.28
CA THR A 26 10.27 11.16 0.84
C THR A 26 8.97 11.92 0.76
N VAL A 27 7.87 11.27 1.17
CA VAL A 27 6.52 11.85 1.19
C VAL A 27 5.93 11.68 2.57
N PHE A 28 5.30 12.72 3.07
CA PHE A 28 4.56 12.70 4.34
C PHE A 28 3.28 13.54 4.23
N PRO A 29 2.14 12.99 4.70
CA PRO A 29 1.93 11.65 5.21
C PRO A 29 1.91 10.59 4.09
N VAL A 30 2.08 9.31 4.43
CA VAL A 30 2.02 8.17 3.49
C VAL A 30 0.60 7.62 3.29
N MET A 31 -0.37 8.16 4.04
CA MET A 31 -1.80 7.90 3.95
C MET A 31 -2.54 9.18 4.35
N ILE A 32 -3.61 9.51 3.66
CA ILE A 32 -4.37 10.75 3.88
C ILE A 32 -5.79 10.40 4.31
N PRO A 33 -6.10 10.42 5.62
CA PRO A 33 -7.47 10.35 6.09
C PRO A 33 -8.09 11.76 6.01
N LEU A 34 -9.24 11.87 5.35
CA LEU A 34 -10.09 13.05 5.40
C LEU A 34 -11.28 12.74 6.30
N SER A 35 -11.33 13.43 7.43
CA SER A 35 -12.45 13.31 8.37
C SER A 35 -13.76 13.78 7.76
N ARG A 36 -14.87 13.43 8.39
CA ARG A 36 -16.21 13.88 7.98
C ARG A 36 -16.24 15.40 7.75
N GLY A 37 -16.69 15.82 6.56
CA GLY A 37 -16.78 17.22 6.16
C GLY A 37 -15.45 17.88 5.82
N GLN A 38 -14.32 17.22 6.03
CA GLN A 38 -13.01 17.77 5.68
C GLN A 38 -12.80 17.72 4.18
N LYS A 39 -12.57 18.90 3.57
CA LYS A 39 -12.39 19.05 2.12
C LYS A 39 -10.96 19.39 1.71
N ALA A 40 -10.10 19.76 2.63
CA ALA A 40 -8.76 20.20 2.30
C ALA A 40 -7.71 19.61 3.24
N THR A 41 -6.55 19.30 2.68
CA THR A 41 -5.35 18.88 3.40
C THR A 41 -4.11 19.14 2.54
N SER A 42 -2.95 18.69 2.99
CA SER A 42 -1.72 18.76 2.22
C SER A 42 -0.83 17.55 2.48
N LEU A 43 0.07 17.28 1.56
CA LEU A 43 1.21 16.40 1.74
C LEU A 43 2.49 17.15 1.39
N THR A 44 3.61 16.67 1.92
CA THR A 44 4.93 17.25 1.67
C THR A 44 5.82 16.24 0.99
N ILE A 45 6.43 16.63 -0.11
CA ILE A 45 7.43 15.85 -0.84
C ILE A 45 8.78 16.48 -0.56
N THR A 46 9.75 15.72 -0.06
CA THR A 46 11.10 16.20 0.23
C THR A 46 12.12 15.47 -0.63
N ASN A 47 12.98 16.21 -1.27
CA ASN A 47 14.13 15.68 -2.00
C ASN A 47 15.34 15.52 -1.04
N LYS A 48 15.62 14.28 -0.64
CA LYS A 48 16.81 13.93 0.17
C LYS A 48 18.05 13.62 -0.67
N GLY A 49 17.93 13.67 -2.00
CA GLY A 49 19.04 13.46 -2.92
C GLY A 49 19.95 14.70 -3.04
N THR A 50 20.97 14.58 -3.86
CA THR A 50 22.01 15.59 -4.10
C THR A 50 21.79 16.40 -5.37
N SER A 51 20.80 16.03 -6.21
CA SER A 51 20.43 16.72 -7.44
C SER A 51 18.97 17.16 -7.42
N GLU A 52 18.63 18.20 -8.19
CA GLU A 52 17.25 18.62 -8.39
C GLU A 52 16.45 17.46 -9.00
N THR A 53 15.23 17.28 -8.55
CA THR A 53 14.30 16.29 -9.12
C THR A 53 12.98 16.95 -9.49
N ALA A 54 12.38 16.51 -10.59
CA ALA A 54 11.06 16.93 -11.01
C ALA A 54 10.06 15.80 -10.73
N VAL A 55 8.85 16.16 -10.27
CA VAL A 55 7.77 15.21 -10.01
C VAL A 55 6.48 15.67 -10.64
N GLN A 56 5.71 14.72 -11.18
CA GLN A 56 4.32 14.90 -11.59
C GLN A 56 3.41 14.28 -10.55
N ILE A 57 2.34 14.98 -10.17
CA ILE A 57 1.42 14.61 -9.11
C ILE A 57 0.01 14.53 -9.68
N ARG A 58 -0.62 13.36 -9.60
CA ARG A 58 -1.94 13.10 -10.20
C ARG A 58 -2.84 12.37 -9.21
N ALA A 59 -4.13 12.68 -9.20
CA ALA A 59 -5.13 11.97 -8.42
C ALA A 59 -5.98 11.05 -9.30
N TYR A 60 -6.34 9.90 -8.74
CA TYR A 60 -7.21 8.90 -9.35
C TYR A 60 -8.26 8.44 -8.33
N GLY A 61 -9.47 8.14 -8.80
CA GLY A 61 -10.41 7.33 -8.04
C GLY A 61 -9.83 5.92 -7.89
N TRP A 62 -10.04 5.33 -6.72
CA TRP A 62 -9.55 3.99 -6.42
C TRP A 62 -10.69 3.09 -6.04
N SER A 63 -10.79 1.95 -6.71
CA SER A 63 -11.68 0.85 -6.37
C SER A 63 -10.92 -0.47 -6.36
N GLN A 64 -11.53 -1.49 -5.80
CA GLN A 64 -11.06 -2.87 -5.87
C GLN A 64 -12.01 -3.66 -6.77
N LYS A 65 -11.43 -4.51 -7.62
CA LYS A 65 -12.20 -5.48 -8.40
C LYS A 65 -12.66 -6.61 -7.46
N ASP A 66 -13.86 -7.08 -7.67
CA ASP A 66 -14.38 -8.19 -6.86
C ASP A 66 -13.48 -9.43 -6.96
N GLY A 67 -13.08 -9.93 -5.82
CA GLY A 67 -12.37 -11.18 -5.63
C GLY A 67 -10.87 -11.05 -5.35
N ASP A 68 -10.09 -10.41 -6.19
CA ASP A 68 -8.63 -10.47 -6.07
C ASP A 68 -8.02 -9.26 -5.33
N GLY A 69 -8.84 -8.26 -5.00
CA GLY A 69 -8.39 -7.05 -4.34
C GLY A 69 -7.48 -6.18 -5.23
N ASP A 70 -7.50 -6.40 -6.53
CA ASP A 70 -6.76 -5.64 -7.51
C ASP A 70 -7.13 -4.16 -7.47
N ILE A 71 -6.08 -3.33 -7.51
CA ILE A 71 -6.24 -1.88 -7.50
C ILE A 71 -6.68 -1.42 -8.88
N GLN A 72 -7.90 -0.87 -8.98
CA GLN A 72 -8.38 -0.19 -10.17
C GLN A 72 -8.29 1.32 -9.97
N LEU A 73 -7.61 1.99 -10.90
CA LEU A 73 -7.47 3.43 -10.91
C LEU A 73 -8.26 4.04 -12.08
N THR A 74 -9.15 4.96 -11.77
CA THR A 74 -9.95 5.69 -12.75
C THR A 74 -9.66 7.18 -12.69
N ALA A 75 -9.65 7.86 -13.82
CA ALA A 75 -9.48 9.30 -13.84
C ALA A 75 -10.59 9.97 -13.01
N THR A 76 -10.22 10.98 -12.23
CA THR A 76 -11.17 11.71 -11.39
C THR A 76 -10.94 13.21 -11.44
N ASN A 77 -12.01 13.98 -11.39
CA ASN A 77 -11.98 15.42 -11.18
C ASN A 77 -12.41 15.82 -9.75
N LEU A 78 -12.73 14.84 -8.90
CA LEU A 78 -13.19 15.08 -7.52
C LEU A 78 -12.07 15.48 -6.58
N VAL A 79 -10.82 15.15 -6.90
CA VAL A 79 -9.64 15.56 -6.14
C VAL A 79 -8.78 16.49 -6.96
N ALA A 80 -8.61 17.71 -6.48
CA ALA A 80 -7.71 18.70 -7.08
C ALA A 80 -6.39 18.75 -6.30
N LEU A 81 -5.26 18.76 -7.01
CA LEU A 81 -3.92 18.85 -6.45
C LEU A 81 -3.21 20.10 -6.97
N SER A 82 -2.44 20.78 -6.11
CA SER A 82 -1.66 21.96 -6.49
C SER A 82 -0.34 22.03 -5.72
N PRO A 83 0.81 22.16 -6.40
CA PRO A 83 0.99 22.14 -7.85
C PRO A 83 0.90 20.71 -8.45
N PRO A 84 0.50 20.53 -9.71
CA PRO A 84 0.48 19.22 -10.38
C PRO A 84 1.86 18.75 -10.86
N ILE A 85 2.81 19.68 -11.01
CA ILE A 85 4.21 19.42 -11.33
C ILE A 85 5.07 20.32 -10.44
N ALA A 86 6.15 19.77 -9.91
CA ALA A 86 7.11 20.54 -9.10
C ALA A 86 8.56 20.13 -9.41
N ARG A 87 9.47 21.10 -9.35
CA ARG A 87 10.92 20.89 -9.29
C ARG A 87 11.37 21.12 -7.87
N ILE A 88 12.10 20.19 -7.31
CA ILE A 88 12.48 20.17 -5.90
C ILE A 88 14.01 20.12 -5.84
N ALA A 89 14.63 21.21 -5.39
CA ALA A 89 16.07 21.28 -5.23
C ALA A 89 16.56 20.27 -4.16
N PRO A 90 17.86 19.92 -4.14
CA PRO A 90 18.45 19.09 -3.10
C PRO A 90 18.13 19.60 -1.70
N GLY A 91 17.68 18.74 -0.80
CA GLY A 91 17.31 19.06 0.57
C GLY A 91 16.02 19.86 0.74
N ALA A 92 15.41 20.35 -0.34
CA ALA A 92 14.19 21.16 -0.30
C ALA A 92 12.94 20.30 -0.19
N SER A 93 11.82 20.95 0.19
CA SER A 93 10.49 20.34 0.30
C SER A 93 9.47 21.13 -0.50
N GLN A 94 8.53 20.40 -1.11
CA GLN A 94 7.36 20.95 -1.79
C GLN A 94 6.10 20.52 -1.06
N VAL A 95 5.30 21.49 -0.64
CA VAL A 95 3.94 21.24 -0.13
C VAL A 95 2.97 21.13 -1.31
N VAL A 96 2.22 20.05 -1.34
CA VAL A 96 1.15 19.82 -2.32
C VAL A 96 -0.18 19.91 -1.59
N ARG A 97 -1.01 20.87 -1.99
CA ARG A 97 -2.35 21.04 -1.44
C ARG A 97 -3.33 20.12 -2.16
N LEU A 98 -4.23 19.53 -1.38
CA LEU A 98 -5.30 18.67 -1.84
C LEU A 98 -6.65 19.30 -1.48
N ILE A 99 -7.57 19.32 -2.43
CA ILE A 99 -8.96 19.73 -2.23
C ILE A 99 -9.88 18.64 -2.77
N LEU A 100 -10.76 18.14 -1.89
CA LEU A 100 -11.87 17.26 -2.25
C LEU A 100 -13.06 18.14 -2.66
N ARG A 101 -13.49 18.05 -3.91
CA ARG A 101 -14.56 18.90 -4.46
C ARG A 101 -15.94 18.53 -3.92
N GLN A 102 -16.14 17.25 -3.61
CA GLN A 102 -17.40 16.74 -3.10
C GLN A 102 -17.14 15.76 -1.97
N THR A 103 -17.77 15.94 -0.82
CA THR A 103 -17.76 14.99 0.29
C THR A 103 -18.65 13.79 0.00
N PRO A 104 -18.23 12.56 0.34
CA PRO A 104 -19.06 11.38 0.14
C PRO A 104 -20.23 11.36 1.14
N GLU A 105 -21.41 10.92 0.71
CA GLU A 105 -22.62 10.97 1.54
C GLU A 105 -22.76 9.71 2.43
N LYS A 106 -22.71 8.53 1.84
CA LYS A 106 -23.12 7.27 2.50
C LYS A 106 -21.97 6.28 2.70
N ARG A 107 -20.99 6.29 1.83
CA ARG A 107 -19.85 5.36 1.81
C ARG A 107 -18.57 6.14 1.61
N GLU A 108 -17.50 5.71 2.25
CA GLU A 108 -16.17 6.27 2.06
C GLU A 108 -15.80 6.34 0.57
N ALA A 109 -15.28 7.49 0.17
CA ALA A 109 -14.69 7.65 -1.16
C ALA A 109 -13.18 7.48 -1.07
N THR A 110 -12.64 6.69 -1.99
CA THR A 110 -11.23 6.30 -1.98
C THR A 110 -10.53 6.77 -3.24
N TYR A 111 -9.33 7.33 -3.04
CA TYR A 111 -8.50 7.85 -4.12
C TYR A 111 -7.05 7.46 -3.92
N ARG A 112 -6.25 7.60 -4.97
CA ARG A 112 -4.80 7.47 -4.94
C ARG A 112 -4.15 8.71 -5.53
N ILE A 113 -3.15 9.25 -4.82
CA ILE A 113 -2.23 10.20 -5.42
C ILE A 113 -1.06 9.40 -5.98
N LEU A 114 -0.80 9.53 -7.28
CA LEU A 114 0.43 9.05 -7.89
C LEU A 114 1.42 10.20 -7.97
N ILE A 115 2.61 9.98 -7.45
CA ILE A 115 3.74 10.90 -7.53
C ILE A 115 4.78 10.21 -8.38
N ASP A 116 4.92 10.68 -9.61
CA ASP A 116 5.85 10.13 -10.60
C ASP A 116 7.06 11.04 -10.70
N GLN A 117 8.25 10.49 -10.46
CA GLN A 117 9.49 11.18 -10.77
C GLN A 117 9.63 11.30 -12.28
N ILE A 118 9.90 12.50 -12.77
CA ILE A 118 10.17 12.77 -14.18
C ILE A 118 11.66 12.50 -14.41
N PRO A 119 12.01 11.55 -15.30
CA PRO A 119 13.41 11.26 -15.57
C PRO A 119 14.12 12.48 -16.21
N PRO A 120 15.43 12.64 -15.97
CA PRO A 120 16.23 13.58 -16.74
C PRO A 120 16.28 13.18 -18.22
N PRO A 121 16.76 14.04 -19.10
CA PRO A 121 17.00 13.66 -20.50
C PRO A 121 17.85 12.39 -20.61
N ALA A 122 17.54 11.54 -21.59
CA ALA A 122 18.27 10.29 -21.80
C ALA A 122 19.72 10.58 -22.23
N GLU A 123 20.66 9.88 -21.60
CA GLU A 123 22.08 9.92 -21.95
C GLU A 123 22.52 8.53 -22.46
N PRO A 124 23.32 8.44 -23.54
CA PRO A 124 23.79 7.18 -24.04
C PRO A 124 24.56 6.37 -22.99
N GLY A 125 24.20 5.10 -22.82
CA GLY A 125 24.87 4.19 -21.87
C GLY A 125 24.48 4.40 -20.39
N VAL A 126 23.54 5.29 -20.06
CA VAL A 126 23.07 5.53 -18.70
C VAL A 126 21.67 4.97 -18.52
N VAL A 127 21.46 4.21 -17.44
CA VAL A 127 20.14 3.71 -17.01
C VAL A 127 19.65 4.55 -15.84
N HIS A 128 18.48 5.19 -16.00
CA HIS A 128 17.83 5.93 -14.95
C HIS A 128 16.71 5.10 -14.30
N ILE A 129 16.79 4.92 -12.98
CA ILE A 129 15.69 4.35 -12.19
C ILE A 129 14.82 5.50 -11.72
N VAL A 130 13.53 5.46 -12.06
CA VAL A 130 12.54 6.46 -11.63
C VAL A 130 11.57 5.86 -10.64
N LEU A 131 11.13 6.66 -9.69
CA LEU A 131 10.19 6.25 -8.64
C LEU A 131 8.77 6.64 -9.00
N ARG A 132 7.84 5.73 -8.72
CA ARG A 132 6.41 6.02 -8.60
C ARG A 132 5.96 5.71 -7.17
N MET A 133 5.42 6.70 -6.48
CA MET A 133 4.81 6.54 -5.16
C MET A 133 3.30 6.63 -5.29
N SER A 134 2.58 5.79 -4.54
CA SER A 134 1.12 5.74 -4.55
C SER A 134 0.61 5.93 -3.13
N ILE A 135 -0.04 7.09 -2.87
CA ILE A 135 -0.52 7.50 -1.56
C ILE A 135 -2.03 7.37 -1.52
N PRO A 136 -2.61 6.53 -0.63
CA PRO A 136 -4.05 6.40 -0.50
C PRO A 136 -4.68 7.61 0.19
N ILE A 137 -5.89 7.95 -0.26
CA ILE A 137 -6.77 8.94 0.36
C ILE A 137 -8.06 8.22 0.72
N PHE A 138 -8.51 8.41 1.97
CA PHE A 138 -9.76 7.88 2.49
C PHE A 138 -10.63 9.04 2.96
N ALA A 139 -11.70 9.35 2.25
CA ALA A 139 -12.61 10.43 2.58
C ALA A 139 -13.86 9.86 3.27
N GLN A 140 -14.00 10.15 4.57
CA GLN A 140 -15.12 9.66 5.36
C GLN A 140 -16.45 10.26 4.91
N PRO A 141 -17.54 9.46 4.86
CA PRO A 141 -18.86 9.95 4.51
C PRO A 141 -19.49 10.79 5.61
N GLU A 142 -20.55 11.52 5.26
CA GLU A 142 -21.29 12.39 6.21
C GLU A 142 -22.04 11.60 7.28
N VAL A 143 -22.42 10.34 7.01
CA VAL A 143 -23.12 9.48 7.98
C VAL A 143 -22.15 8.81 8.95
N ARG A 144 -22.70 8.29 10.06
CA ARG A 144 -21.93 7.42 10.97
C ARG A 144 -21.48 6.18 10.22
N SER A 145 -20.20 5.83 10.38
CA SER A 145 -19.53 4.88 9.51
C SER A 145 -18.66 3.94 10.30
N PHE A 146 -18.58 2.69 9.83
CA PHE A 146 -17.77 1.61 10.40
C PHE A 146 -17.38 0.62 9.29
N ALA A 147 -16.33 -0.15 9.51
CA ALA A 147 -16.01 -1.32 8.73
C ALA A 147 -16.77 -2.53 9.30
N ASP A 148 -17.26 -3.41 8.41
CA ASP A 148 -17.94 -4.65 8.78
C ASP A 148 -17.41 -5.77 7.89
N VAL A 149 -16.34 -6.42 8.35
CA VAL A 149 -15.64 -7.44 7.58
C VAL A 149 -16.02 -8.82 8.08
N GLN A 150 -16.53 -9.63 7.19
CA GLN A 150 -16.92 -11.02 7.42
C GLN A 150 -15.98 -11.96 6.67
N PHE A 151 -15.54 -13.02 7.33
CA PHE A 151 -14.58 -13.96 6.76
C PHE A 151 -15.19 -15.34 6.56
N HIS A 152 -14.82 -16.00 5.45
CA HIS A 152 -15.09 -17.40 5.20
C HIS A 152 -13.98 -18.03 4.37
N LEU A 153 -13.99 -19.36 4.27
CA LEU A 153 -13.05 -20.11 3.45
C LEU A 153 -13.76 -20.64 2.20
N GLU A 154 -13.09 -20.54 1.07
CA GLU A 154 -13.50 -21.18 -0.18
C GLU A 154 -12.45 -22.21 -0.59
N ARG A 155 -12.89 -23.28 -1.25
CA ARG A 155 -12.01 -24.25 -1.89
C ARG A 155 -12.33 -24.32 -3.37
N LYS A 156 -11.31 -24.07 -4.19
CA LYS A 156 -11.41 -24.14 -5.64
C LYS A 156 -10.14 -24.78 -6.20
N ASP A 157 -10.28 -25.76 -7.09
CA ASP A 157 -9.18 -26.42 -7.81
C ASP A 157 -8.04 -26.94 -6.89
N GLY A 158 -8.39 -27.42 -5.69
CA GLY A 158 -7.43 -27.90 -4.70
C GLY A 158 -6.74 -26.80 -3.89
N GLN A 159 -7.01 -25.53 -4.14
CA GLN A 159 -6.52 -24.39 -3.39
C GLN A 159 -7.53 -23.94 -2.33
N ILE A 160 -7.03 -23.31 -1.27
CA ILE A 160 -7.85 -22.69 -0.24
C ILE A 160 -7.65 -21.19 -0.31
N ASP A 161 -8.77 -20.48 -0.33
CA ASP A 161 -8.80 -19.03 -0.23
C ASP A 161 -9.48 -18.60 1.08
N LEU A 162 -8.88 -17.69 1.80
CA LEU A 162 -9.57 -16.87 2.79
C LEU A 162 -10.26 -15.72 2.06
N VAL A 163 -11.57 -15.65 2.17
CA VAL A 163 -12.38 -14.57 1.57
C VAL A 163 -12.86 -13.65 2.67
N ALA A 164 -12.68 -12.35 2.46
CA ALA A 164 -13.21 -11.30 3.33
C ALA A 164 -14.15 -10.40 2.54
N ILE A 165 -15.34 -10.17 3.07
CA ILE A 165 -16.36 -9.27 2.51
C ILE A 165 -16.56 -8.11 3.47
N ASN A 166 -16.30 -6.89 3.02
CA ASN A 166 -16.56 -5.70 3.82
C ASN A 166 -17.95 -5.15 3.48
N ALA A 167 -18.94 -5.51 4.29
CA ALA A 167 -20.32 -5.02 4.18
C ALA A 167 -20.49 -3.59 4.75
N GLY A 168 -19.48 -3.07 5.43
CA GLY A 168 -19.46 -1.73 6.02
C GLY A 168 -19.34 -0.60 4.99
N ASN A 169 -19.25 0.61 5.50
CA ASN A 169 -19.11 1.81 4.69
C ASN A 169 -17.77 2.57 4.88
N LEU A 170 -16.83 1.99 5.64
CA LEU A 170 -15.41 2.38 5.68
C LEU A 170 -14.54 1.22 5.22
N HIS A 171 -13.33 1.53 4.78
CA HIS A 171 -12.31 0.52 4.54
C HIS A 171 -11.82 -0.12 5.85
N GLU A 172 -11.29 -1.33 5.75
CA GLU A 172 -10.49 -1.96 6.80
C GLU A 172 -9.10 -2.31 6.25
N LEU A 173 -8.12 -2.35 7.13
CA LEU A 173 -6.77 -2.79 6.82
C LEU A 173 -6.50 -4.08 7.58
N ILE A 174 -6.20 -5.17 6.85
CA ILE A 174 -5.95 -6.49 7.43
C ILE A 174 -4.51 -6.91 7.15
N ARG A 175 -3.80 -7.34 8.22
CA ARG A 175 -2.41 -7.80 8.16
C ARG A 175 -2.21 -9.05 8.99
N ASP A 176 -1.08 -9.73 8.77
CA ASP A 176 -0.59 -10.85 9.58
C ASP A 176 -1.63 -11.98 9.71
N ILE A 177 -2.24 -12.32 8.58
CA ILE A 177 -3.29 -13.35 8.51
C ILE A 177 -2.66 -14.73 8.73
N VAL A 178 -3.14 -15.42 9.76
CA VAL A 178 -2.76 -16.80 10.07
C VAL A 178 -4.03 -17.61 10.34
N LEU A 179 -4.15 -18.76 9.70
CA LEU A 179 -5.16 -19.75 9.98
C LEU A 179 -4.53 -20.90 10.76
N THR A 180 -5.17 -21.33 11.83
CA THR A 180 -4.71 -22.47 12.64
C THR A 180 -5.73 -23.58 12.55
N THR A 181 -5.27 -24.78 12.18
CA THR A 181 -6.08 -26.01 12.11
C THR A 181 -6.32 -26.58 13.50
N SER A 182 -7.25 -27.52 13.63
CA SER A 182 -7.59 -28.20 14.89
C SER A 182 -6.40 -28.99 15.49
N ASP A 183 -5.47 -29.45 14.64
CA ASP A 183 -4.22 -30.12 15.06
C ASP A 183 -3.06 -29.15 15.35
N GLY A 184 -3.32 -27.82 15.30
CA GLY A 184 -2.36 -26.76 15.66
C GLY A 184 -1.42 -26.33 14.53
N ARG A 185 -1.59 -26.83 13.29
CA ARG A 185 -0.78 -26.36 12.16
C ARG A 185 -1.17 -24.95 11.78
N LYS A 186 -0.17 -24.13 11.44
CA LYS A 186 -0.36 -22.73 11.03
C LYS A 186 -0.20 -22.60 9.52
N LEU A 187 -1.23 -22.08 8.89
CA LEU A 187 -1.28 -21.76 7.47
C LEU A 187 -1.24 -20.24 7.31
N LYS A 188 -0.35 -19.73 6.47
CA LYS A 188 -0.21 -18.30 6.23
C LYS A 188 -0.88 -17.93 4.91
N ALA A 189 -1.51 -16.77 4.90
CA ALA A 189 -1.94 -16.15 3.67
C ALA A 189 -0.73 -15.62 2.88
N GLU A 190 -0.79 -15.73 1.55
CA GLU A 190 0.20 -15.12 0.70
C GLU A 190 0.20 -13.59 0.86
N SER A 191 1.41 -13.01 0.81
CA SER A 191 1.57 -11.58 0.95
C SER A 191 0.94 -10.87 -0.25
N SER A 192 0.14 -9.85 0.04
CA SER A 192 -0.52 -9.05 -0.98
C SER A 192 0.02 -7.62 -1.02
N ALA A 193 0.08 -7.04 -2.21
CA ALA A 193 0.57 -5.68 -2.45
C ALA A 193 -0.24 -4.58 -1.75
N SER A 194 -1.47 -4.86 -1.34
CA SER A 194 -2.33 -3.90 -0.65
C SER A 194 -3.06 -4.58 0.51
N PRO A 195 -2.96 -4.10 1.75
CA PRO A 195 -3.62 -4.71 2.91
C PRO A 195 -5.07 -4.25 3.10
N TYR A 196 -5.59 -3.37 2.25
CA TYR A 196 -6.90 -2.75 2.41
C TYR A 196 -8.02 -3.60 1.82
N ILE A 197 -9.18 -3.58 2.50
CA ILE A 197 -10.48 -4.02 1.98
C ILE A 197 -11.37 -2.79 1.97
N LEU A 198 -11.68 -2.26 0.79
CA LEU A 198 -12.49 -1.07 0.65
C LEU A 198 -13.94 -1.33 1.06
N ALA A 199 -14.67 -0.26 1.37
CA ALA A 199 -16.10 -0.34 1.69
C ALA A 199 -16.88 -1.02 0.57
N GLY A 200 -17.58 -2.12 0.88
CA GLY A 200 -18.35 -2.92 -0.08
C GLY A 200 -17.52 -3.79 -1.02
N ALA A 201 -16.22 -3.93 -0.78
CA ALA A 201 -15.36 -4.80 -1.57
C ALA A 201 -15.23 -6.20 -0.98
N THR A 202 -14.92 -7.16 -1.84
CA THR A 202 -14.53 -8.53 -1.47
C THR A 202 -13.05 -8.71 -1.77
N ARG A 203 -12.35 -9.41 -0.88
CA ARG A 203 -10.95 -9.74 -1.07
C ARG A 203 -10.68 -11.21 -0.79
N ARG A 204 -9.75 -11.80 -1.57
CA ARG A 204 -9.26 -13.16 -1.42
C ARG A 204 -7.78 -13.17 -1.12
N TRP A 205 -7.36 -14.08 -0.24
CA TRP A 205 -5.96 -14.41 -0.03
C TRP A 205 -5.76 -15.90 -0.23
N HIS A 206 -4.85 -16.24 -1.10
CA HIS A 206 -4.39 -17.62 -1.24
C HIS A 206 -3.72 -18.08 0.05
N ILE A 207 -4.10 -19.25 0.51
CA ILE A 207 -3.48 -19.89 1.66
C ILE A 207 -2.48 -20.91 1.14
N ALA A 208 -1.19 -20.63 1.41
CA ALA A 208 -0.13 -21.56 1.08
C ALA A 208 -0.25 -22.81 1.96
N ALA A 209 -0.78 -23.86 1.41
CA ALA A 209 -0.90 -25.14 2.09
C ALA A 209 0.33 -26.00 1.80
N GLN A 210 1.08 -26.37 2.84
CA GLN A 210 2.12 -27.39 2.76
C GLN A 210 1.50 -28.75 3.10
N ASP A 211 1.66 -29.71 2.21
CA ASP A 211 1.52 -31.18 2.34
C ASP A 211 0.15 -31.81 2.66
N SER A 212 -0.80 -31.18 3.31
CA SER A 212 -2.16 -31.69 3.46
C SER A 212 -3.15 -30.58 3.73
N LEU A 213 -4.10 -30.39 2.83
CA LEU A 213 -5.14 -29.39 3.00
C LEU A 213 -6.15 -29.86 4.06
N PRO A 214 -6.63 -28.96 4.94
CA PRO A 214 -7.71 -29.27 5.87
C PRO A 214 -8.96 -29.73 5.14
N LEU A 215 -9.76 -30.59 5.76
CA LEU A 215 -11.02 -31.08 5.19
C LEU A 215 -12.02 -29.92 5.07
N SER A 216 -12.87 -29.95 4.06
CA SER A 216 -13.89 -28.89 3.84
C SER A 216 -14.91 -28.77 4.98
N SER A 217 -14.96 -29.75 5.87
CA SER A 217 -15.81 -29.75 7.07
C SER A 217 -15.13 -29.15 8.30
N GLU A 218 -13.83 -28.88 8.22
CA GLU A 218 -13.09 -28.27 9.35
C GLU A 218 -13.40 -26.80 9.50
N THR A 219 -13.36 -26.38 10.77
CA THR A 219 -13.35 -24.97 11.16
C THR A 219 -11.91 -24.58 11.50
N LEU A 220 -11.42 -23.48 10.95
CA LEU A 220 -10.10 -22.97 11.23
C LEU A 220 -10.16 -21.74 12.12
N GLN A 221 -9.19 -21.59 13.03
CA GLN A 221 -9.03 -20.36 13.82
C GLN A 221 -8.30 -19.32 12.99
N LEU A 222 -8.96 -18.21 12.70
CA LEU A 222 -8.36 -17.03 12.08
C LEU A 222 -7.76 -16.12 13.16
N THR A 223 -6.52 -15.72 12.98
CA THR A 223 -5.90 -14.61 13.69
C THR A 223 -5.36 -13.59 12.69
N ALA A 224 -5.62 -12.30 12.90
CA ALA A 224 -5.14 -11.22 12.06
C ALA A 224 -5.10 -9.89 12.84
N HIS A 225 -4.48 -8.87 12.27
CA HIS A 225 -4.51 -7.51 12.80
C HIS A 225 -5.27 -6.57 11.86
N ALA A 226 -6.27 -5.88 12.41
CA ALA A 226 -7.01 -4.83 11.71
C ALA A 226 -6.75 -3.46 12.33
N ASN A 227 -7.12 -2.38 11.64
CA ASN A 227 -7.12 -1.04 12.27
C ASN A 227 -8.09 -0.96 13.46
N SER A 228 -9.18 -1.70 13.40
CA SER A 228 -10.19 -1.80 14.46
C SER A 228 -9.72 -2.62 15.67
N GLY A 229 -8.63 -3.39 15.56
CA GLY A 229 -8.06 -4.23 16.63
C GLY A 229 -7.62 -5.60 16.15
N ALA A 230 -7.35 -6.50 17.10
CA ALA A 230 -7.04 -7.89 16.79
C ALA A 230 -8.31 -8.63 16.32
N ILE A 231 -8.14 -9.49 15.33
CA ILE A 231 -9.18 -10.40 14.85
C ILE A 231 -8.84 -11.80 15.35
N GLU A 232 -9.77 -12.40 16.07
CA GLU A 232 -9.68 -13.79 16.54
C GLU A 232 -11.05 -14.43 16.39
N GLU A 233 -11.25 -15.19 15.32
CA GLU A 233 -12.54 -15.83 15.05
C GLU A 233 -12.40 -17.20 14.37
N GLN A 234 -13.46 -17.98 14.41
CA GLN A 234 -13.54 -19.24 13.70
C GLN A 234 -14.13 -19.04 12.31
N VAL A 235 -13.42 -19.48 11.29
CA VAL A 235 -13.84 -19.40 9.89
C VAL A 235 -14.18 -20.80 9.36
N ARG A 236 -15.21 -20.88 8.51
CA ARG A 236 -15.73 -22.13 7.93
C ARG A 236 -15.65 -22.09 6.42
N PHE A 237 -15.60 -23.28 5.84
CA PHE A 237 -15.73 -23.42 4.40
C PHE A 237 -17.17 -23.17 3.96
N VAL A 238 -17.31 -22.38 2.91
CA VAL A 238 -18.56 -22.17 2.18
C VAL A 238 -18.39 -22.77 0.79
N GLN A 239 -19.45 -23.39 0.23
CA GLN A 239 -19.41 -23.87 -1.14
C GLN A 239 -19.28 -22.66 -2.07
N ALA A 240 -18.24 -22.66 -2.91
CA ALA A 240 -18.11 -21.67 -3.98
C ALA A 240 -19.31 -21.79 -4.93
N GLN A 241 -20.00 -20.71 -5.15
CA GLN A 241 -21.10 -20.61 -6.13
C GLN A 241 -20.55 -20.47 -7.55
#